data_79c6f4bba161c1ba658d01b1eec24307
#
_entry.id   79c6f4bba161c1ba658d01b1eec24307
#
_cell.length_a   1.000
_cell.length_b   1.000
_cell.length_c   1.000
_cell.angle_alpha   90.00
_cell.angle_beta   90.00
_cell.angle_gamma   90.00
#
_symmetry.space_group_name_H-M   'P 1'
#
loop_
_entity.id
_entity.type
_entity.pdbx_description
1 polymer ?
#
loop_
_entity_poly.entity_id
_entity_poly.type
_entity_poly.pdbx_seq_one_letter_code
_entity_poly.pdbx_strand_id
1 'polypeptide(L)'
;MAARTDAYVDTSALIAFADRSDSYHPLFRRLFSEPPRLLTTSLVVAEGHGWFLKRYDRYRALQFLAMIDAMPLDSISIGAAEERAAVALLRRFSDQDLTLVDAVGLHVMGTKRASVCWSTDFHLGVTGVPLVIHAL
;
A
#
# COMPACT_ATOMS: atom_id res chain seq x y z
N MET A 1 -14.77 -14.91 19.23
CA MET A 1 -13.63 -13.96 19.07
C MET A 1 -13.84 -13.20 17.77
N ALA A 2 -13.78 -11.87 17.84
CA ALA A 2 -13.93 -11.07 16.65
C ALA A 2 -12.78 -11.35 15.66
N ALA A 3 -13.11 -11.41 14.37
CA ALA A 3 -12.09 -11.54 13.33
C ALA A 3 -11.18 -10.30 13.36
N ARG A 4 -9.88 -10.51 13.25
CA ARG A 4 -8.93 -9.41 13.11
C ARG A 4 -9.17 -8.73 11.77
N THR A 5 -9.25 -7.40 11.81
CA THR A 5 -9.37 -6.60 10.59
C THR A 5 -8.01 -6.05 10.24
N ASP A 6 -7.32 -6.72 9.32
CA ASP A 6 -6.03 -6.28 8.82
C ASP A 6 -6.25 -5.48 7.52
N ALA A 7 -5.55 -4.37 7.41
CA ALA A 7 -5.56 -3.55 6.20
C ALA A 7 -4.19 -3.61 5.52
N TYR A 8 -4.19 -3.80 4.20
CA TYR A 8 -2.99 -3.65 3.41
C TYR A 8 -2.87 -2.19 2.97
N VAL A 9 -1.68 -1.60 3.16
CA VAL A 9 -1.43 -0.19 2.85
C VAL A 9 -0.57 -0.09 1.60
N ASP A 10 -1.15 0.49 0.55
CA ASP A 10 -0.48 0.77 -0.71
C ASP A 10 0.25 2.12 -0.66
N THR A 11 1.16 2.32 -1.60
CA THR A 11 1.94 3.56 -1.73
C THR A 11 1.06 4.79 -1.82
N SER A 12 -0.05 4.73 -2.55
CA SER A 12 -0.96 5.87 -2.73
C SER A 12 -1.54 6.36 -1.40
N ALA A 13 -1.83 5.46 -0.47
CA ALA A 13 -2.32 5.83 0.87
C ALA A 13 -1.25 6.54 1.70
N LEU A 14 -0.01 6.06 1.64
CA LEU A 14 1.11 6.68 2.36
C LEU A 14 1.45 8.05 1.79
N ILE A 15 1.42 8.19 0.47
CA ILE A 15 1.61 9.49 -0.20
C ILE A 15 0.50 10.46 0.23
N ALA A 16 -0.75 10.03 0.19
CA ALA A 16 -1.88 10.87 0.58
C ALA A 16 -1.78 11.31 2.04
N PHE A 17 -1.30 10.43 2.93
CA PHE A 17 -1.10 10.78 4.33
C PHE A 17 0.04 11.78 4.51
N ALA A 18 1.14 11.63 3.77
CA ALA A 18 2.33 12.46 3.91
C ALA A 18 2.27 13.78 3.14
N ASP A 19 1.45 13.87 2.10
CA ASP A 19 1.37 15.03 1.21
C ASP A 19 0.05 15.75 1.40
N ARG A 20 0.09 16.94 2.02
CA ARG A 20 -1.09 17.76 2.28
C ARG A 20 -1.82 18.21 1.02
N SER A 21 -1.12 18.23 -0.13
CA SER A 21 -1.73 18.62 -1.40
C SER A 21 -2.55 17.51 -2.05
N ASP A 22 -2.45 16.27 -1.54
CA ASP A 22 -3.23 15.15 -2.06
C ASP A 22 -4.71 15.31 -1.69
N SER A 23 -5.60 15.06 -2.64
CA SER A 23 -7.05 15.20 -2.43
C SER A 23 -7.59 14.23 -1.37
N TYR A 24 -6.93 13.10 -1.16
CA TYR A 24 -7.30 12.12 -0.14
C TYR A 24 -6.59 12.32 1.20
N HIS A 25 -5.79 13.40 1.33
CA HIS A 25 -5.07 13.66 2.58
C HIS A 25 -5.98 13.69 3.81
N PRO A 26 -7.12 14.41 3.82
CA PRO A 26 -8.00 14.43 4.99
C PRO A 26 -8.52 13.05 5.37
N LEU A 27 -8.86 12.23 4.39
CA LEU A 27 -9.35 10.86 4.61
C LEU A 27 -8.30 10.00 5.29
N PHE A 28 -7.08 9.94 4.72
CA PHE A 28 -6.04 9.09 5.26
C PHE A 28 -5.49 9.60 6.58
N ARG A 29 -5.46 10.91 6.79
CA ARG A 29 -5.13 11.47 8.10
C ARG A 29 -6.07 10.94 9.19
N ARG A 30 -7.36 10.86 8.88
CA ARG A 30 -8.36 10.32 9.81
C ARG A 30 -8.20 8.82 10.00
N LEU A 31 -8.00 8.07 8.91
CA LEU A 31 -7.86 6.61 8.96
C LEU A 31 -6.61 6.18 9.75
N PHE A 32 -5.49 6.88 9.57
CA PHE A 32 -4.26 6.57 10.28
C PHE A 32 -4.28 7.02 11.75
N SER A 33 -5.28 7.78 12.19
CA SER A 33 -5.37 8.22 13.59
C SER A 33 -5.78 7.09 14.54
N GLU A 34 -6.60 6.14 14.06
CA GLU A 34 -7.03 4.95 14.82
C GLU A 34 -7.00 3.73 13.89
N PRO A 35 -5.81 3.27 13.51
CA PRO A 35 -5.71 2.24 12.51
C PRO A 35 -5.99 0.84 13.07
N PRO A 36 -6.50 -0.08 12.23
CA PRO A 36 -6.42 -1.51 12.51
C PRO A 36 -4.97 -1.96 12.38
N ARG A 37 -4.72 -3.28 12.44
CA ARG A 37 -3.40 -3.79 12.08
C ARG A 37 -3.12 -3.47 10.61
N LEU A 38 -1.98 -2.84 10.36
CA LEU A 38 -1.57 -2.39 9.04
C LEU A 38 -0.42 -3.23 8.51
N LEU A 39 -0.57 -3.72 7.28
CA LEU A 39 0.44 -4.47 6.55
C LEU A 39 0.89 -3.66 5.35
N THR A 40 2.17 -3.70 5.05
CA THR A 40 2.73 -3.14 3.81
C THR A 40 3.92 -3.98 3.38
N THR A 41 4.65 -3.55 2.37
CA THR A 41 5.87 -4.22 1.92
C THR A 41 7.01 -3.22 1.78
N SER A 42 8.23 -3.74 1.78
CA SER A 42 9.43 -2.92 1.51
C SER A 42 9.39 -2.26 0.13
N LEU A 43 8.72 -2.88 -0.85
CA LEU A 43 8.58 -2.30 -2.18
C LEU A 43 7.70 -1.04 -2.17
N VAL A 44 6.64 -1.03 -1.37
CA VAL A 44 5.79 0.15 -1.18
C VAL A 44 6.60 1.29 -0.58
N VAL A 45 7.41 1.00 0.42
CA VAL A 45 8.28 2.02 1.06
C VAL A 45 9.28 2.58 0.05
N ALA A 46 9.92 1.71 -0.74
CA ALA A 46 10.87 2.13 -1.78
C ALA A 46 10.19 2.99 -2.84
N GLU A 47 9.00 2.60 -3.29
CA GLU A 47 8.23 3.37 -4.28
C GLU A 47 7.85 4.75 -3.74
N GLY A 48 7.39 4.83 -2.51
CA GLY A 48 7.03 6.10 -1.86
C GLY A 48 8.23 7.02 -1.69
N HIS A 49 9.37 6.49 -1.27
CA HIS A 49 10.62 7.25 -1.18
C HIS A 49 10.97 7.85 -2.56
N GLY A 50 10.95 7.03 -3.61
CA GLY A 50 11.27 7.47 -4.96
C GLY A 50 10.29 8.54 -5.46
N TRP A 51 9.01 8.42 -5.12
CA TRP A 51 7.99 9.39 -5.49
C TRP A 51 8.29 10.77 -4.88
N PHE A 52 8.61 10.83 -3.57
CA PHE A 52 8.93 12.09 -2.90
C PHE A 52 10.23 12.70 -3.41
N LEU A 53 11.24 11.87 -3.68
CA LEU A 53 12.51 12.33 -4.24
C LEU A 53 12.31 13.01 -5.60
N LYS A 54 11.48 12.41 -6.44
CA LYS A 54 11.23 12.90 -7.80
C LYS A 54 10.27 14.10 -7.83
N ARG A 55 9.24 14.07 -6.98
CA ARG A 55 8.20 15.11 -6.92
C ARG A 55 8.69 16.37 -6.21
N TYR A 56 9.48 16.21 -5.18
CA TYR A 56 9.97 17.30 -4.33
C TYR A 56 11.50 17.32 -4.29
N ASP A 57 12.09 16.71 -3.25
CA ASP A 57 13.53 16.71 -3.03
C ASP A 57 13.94 15.57 -2.08
N ARG A 58 15.27 15.50 -1.88
CA ARG A 58 15.86 14.50 -0.96
C ARG A 58 15.38 14.67 0.48
N TYR A 59 15.21 15.91 0.92
CA TYR A 59 14.75 16.18 2.29
C TYR A 59 13.37 15.60 2.54
N ARG A 60 12.43 15.82 1.62
CA ARG A 60 11.07 15.28 1.72
C ARG A 60 11.08 13.75 1.64
N ALA A 61 11.94 13.17 0.83
CA ALA A 61 12.09 11.72 0.73
C ALA A 61 12.59 11.11 2.04
N LEU A 62 13.55 11.76 2.71
CA LEU A 62 14.03 11.31 4.02
C LEU A 62 12.98 11.48 5.11
N GLN A 63 12.20 12.56 5.08
CA GLN A 63 11.06 12.74 5.99
C GLN A 63 10.02 11.63 5.82
N PHE A 64 9.76 11.20 4.59
CA PHE A 64 8.85 10.09 4.33
C PHE A 64 9.34 8.81 5.02
N LEU A 65 10.63 8.48 4.91
CA LEU A 65 11.19 7.30 5.57
C LEU A 65 11.10 7.40 7.10
N ALA A 66 11.36 8.58 7.67
CA ALA A 66 11.22 8.81 9.12
C ALA A 66 9.77 8.64 9.57
N MET A 67 8.81 9.09 8.76
CA MET A 67 7.39 8.89 9.02
C MET A 67 7.04 7.39 9.05
N ILE A 68 7.53 6.63 8.08
CA ILE A 68 7.31 5.18 8.01
C ILE A 68 7.84 4.49 9.28
N ASP A 69 9.04 4.85 9.72
CA ASP A 69 9.65 4.28 10.92
C ASP A 69 8.82 4.54 12.19
N ALA A 70 8.09 5.65 12.22
CA ALA A 70 7.27 6.03 13.37
C ALA A 70 5.86 5.44 13.33
N MET A 71 5.45 4.83 12.21
CA MET A 71 4.09 4.30 12.04
C MET A 71 4.02 2.82 12.44
N PRO A 72 2.86 2.36 12.96
CA PRO A 72 2.67 0.95 13.33
C PRO A 72 2.38 0.09 12.09
N LEU A 73 3.32 0.06 11.14
CA LEU A 73 3.23 -0.72 9.91
C LEU A 73 4.04 -2.01 10.03
N ASP A 74 3.41 -3.15 9.78
CA ASP A 74 4.11 -4.42 9.62
C ASP A 74 4.61 -4.51 8.18
N SER A 75 5.89 -4.27 7.96
CA SER A 75 6.49 -4.37 6.63
C SER A 75 6.90 -5.81 6.34
N ILE A 76 6.32 -6.37 5.29
CA ILE A 76 6.56 -7.75 4.89
C ILE A 76 7.72 -7.78 3.90
N SER A 77 8.72 -8.59 4.21
CA SER A 77 9.88 -8.80 3.33
C SER A 77 9.47 -9.61 2.10
N ILE A 78 9.96 -9.20 0.94
CA ILE A 78 9.63 -9.82 -0.33
C ILE A 78 10.84 -10.59 -0.84
N GLY A 79 10.70 -11.91 -0.90
CA GLY A 79 11.73 -12.80 -1.42
C GLY A 79 11.40 -13.30 -2.83
N ALA A 80 12.21 -14.24 -3.31
CA ALA A 80 12.09 -14.77 -4.67
C ALA A 80 10.74 -15.47 -4.93
N ALA A 81 10.19 -16.15 -3.92
CA ALA A 81 8.91 -16.84 -4.06
C ALA A 81 7.76 -15.85 -4.26
N GLU A 82 7.76 -14.76 -3.51
CA GLU A 82 6.75 -13.70 -3.61
C GLU A 82 6.86 -12.97 -4.94
N GLU A 83 8.08 -12.73 -5.42
CA GLU A 83 8.29 -12.11 -6.73
C GLU A 83 7.74 -13.01 -7.85
N ARG A 84 8.00 -14.33 -7.80
CA ARG A 84 7.47 -15.27 -8.79
C ARG A 84 5.94 -15.29 -8.77
N ALA A 85 5.34 -15.29 -7.59
CA ALA A 85 3.88 -15.24 -7.45
C ALA A 85 3.31 -13.95 -8.03
N ALA A 86 3.98 -12.82 -7.80
CA ALA A 86 3.57 -11.52 -8.36
C ALA A 86 3.67 -11.50 -9.88
N VAL A 87 4.74 -12.06 -10.45
CA VAL A 87 4.88 -12.17 -11.92
C VAL A 87 3.77 -13.04 -12.51
N ALA A 88 3.39 -14.12 -11.83
CA ALA A 88 2.26 -14.95 -12.25
C ALA A 88 0.95 -14.17 -12.28
N LEU A 89 0.73 -13.27 -11.30
CA LEU A 89 -0.45 -12.38 -11.28
C LEU A 89 -0.43 -11.39 -12.44
N LEU A 90 0.74 -10.83 -12.77
CA LEU A 90 0.86 -9.94 -13.93
C LEU A 90 0.46 -10.63 -15.22
N ARG A 91 0.83 -11.91 -15.37
CA ARG A 91 0.46 -12.70 -16.55
C ARG A 91 -1.03 -13.06 -16.54
N ARG A 92 -1.58 -13.37 -15.37
CA ARG A 92 -3.02 -13.70 -15.23
C ARG A 92 -3.90 -12.50 -15.54
N PHE A 93 -3.51 -11.31 -15.09
CA PHE A 93 -4.23 -10.07 -15.33
C PHE A 93 -3.56 -9.23 -16.41
N SER A 94 -3.21 -9.87 -17.54
CA SER A 94 -2.48 -9.23 -18.63
C SER A 94 -3.22 -8.11 -19.34
N ASP A 95 -4.53 -7.98 -19.10
CA ASP A 95 -5.38 -6.89 -19.57
C ASP A 95 -5.39 -5.67 -18.63
N GLN A 96 -4.68 -5.75 -17.51
CA GLN A 96 -4.58 -4.68 -16.51
C GLN A 96 -3.19 -4.07 -16.51
N ASP A 97 -3.11 -2.75 -16.35
CA ASP A 97 -1.84 -2.02 -16.24
C ASP A 97 -1.29 -2.05 -14.82
N LEU A 98 -1.01 -3.25 -14.33
CA LEU A 98 -0.44 -3.47 -13.01
C LEU A 98 1.07 -3.32 -13.03
N THR A 99 1.62 -2.62 -12.03
CA THR A 99 3.07 -2.66 -11.79
C THR A 99 3.44 -3.92 -11.01
N LEU A 100 4.74 -4.23 -10.95
CA LEU A 100 5.21 -5.32 -10.09
C LEU A 100 4.90 -5.04 -8.62
N VAL A 101 5.00 -3.79 -8.19
CA VAL A 101 4.64 -3.39 -6.81
C VAL A 101 3.17 -3.69 -6.53
N ASP A 102 2.26 -3.35 -7.46
CA ASP A 102 0.83 -3.68 -7.35
C ASP A 102 0.62 -5.18 -7.23
N ALA A 103 1.28 -5.97 -8.08
CA ALA A 103 1.12 -7.43 -8.08
C ALA A 103 1.63 -8.06 -6.79
N VAL A 104 2.74 -7.56 -6.23
CA VAL A 104 3.22 -7.99 -4.91
C VAL A 104 2.17 -7.67 -3.84
N GLY A 105 1.57 -6.48 -3.89
CA GLY A 105 0.49 -6.10 -2.98
C GLY A 105 -0.71 -7.04 -3.06
N LEU A 106 -1.14 -7.39 -4.28
CA LEU A 106 -2.23 -8.34 -4.49
C LEU A 106 -1.89 -9.72 -3.90
N HIS A 107 -0.66 -10.19 -4.09
CA HIS A 107 -0.22 -11.44 -3.52
C HIS A 107 -0.24 -11.42 -1.99
N VAL A 108 0.30 -10.36 -1.38
CA VAL A 108 0.34 -10.21 0.08
C VAL A 108 -1.08 -10.13 0.66
N MET A 109 -1.98 -9.36 0.03
CA MET A 109 -3.37 -9.29 0.47
C MET A 109 -4.04 -10.65 0.48
N GLY A 110 -3.77 -11.48 -0.53
CA GLY A 110 -4.32 -12.84 -0.60
C GLY A 110 -3.75 -13.76 0.47
N THR A 111 -2.43 -13.82 0.61
CA THR A 111 -1.77 -14.73 1.57
C THR A 111 -2.00 -14.32 3.02
N LYS A 112 -2.10 -13.04 3.31
CA LYS A 112 -2.34 -12.51 4.66
C LYS A 112 -3.83 -12.31 4.96
N ARG A 113 -4.70 -12.53 3.99
CA ARG A 113 -6.15 -12.38 4.12
C ARG A 113 -6.55 -10.98 4.61
N ALA A 114 -5.98 -9.95 3.99
CA ALA A 114 -6.35 -8.57 4.29
C ALA A 114 -7.83 -8.36 3.99
N SER A 115 -8.53 -7.71 4.91
CA SER A 115 -9.98 -7.45 4.77
C SER A 115 -10.27 -6.21 3.93
N VAL A 116 -9.30 -5.31 3.82
CA VAL A 116 -9.45 -4.05 3.10
C VAL A 116 -8.09 -3.59 2.58
N CYS A 117 -8.10 -2.89 1.44
CA CYS A 117 -6.90 -2.27 0.87
C CYS A 117 -6.98 -0.75 1.03
N TRP A 118 -6.01 -0.16 1.70
CA TRP A 118 -5.87 1.28 1.80
C TRP A 118 -5.11 1.79 0.59
N SER A 119 -5.86 2.14 -0.44
CA SER A 119 -5.34 2.61 -1.73
C SER A 119 -6.37 3.51 -2.41
N THR A 120 -5.89 4.40 -3.25
CA THR A 120 -6.72 5.18 -4.16
C THR A 120 -6.68 4.59 -5.58
N ASP A 121 -5.89 3.55 -5.79
CA ASP A 121 -5.72 2.89 -7.09
C ASP A 121 -6.67 1.69 -7.21
N PHE A 122 -7.68 1.81 -8.08
CA PHE A 122 -8.69 0.78 -8.26
C PHE A 122 -8.11 -0.55 -8.76
N HIS A 123 -6.94 -0.57 -9.38
CA HIS A 123 -6.29 -1.81 -9.82
C HIS A 123 -6.04 -2.76 -8.64
N LEU A 124 -5.85 -2.26 -7.43
CA LEU A 124 -5.64 -3.10 -6.25
C LEU A 124 -6.91 -3.77 -5.75
N GLY A 125 -8.04 -3.48 -6.35
CA GLY A 125 -9.30 -4.19 -6.10
C GLY A 125 -9.56 -5.38 -7.02
N VAL A 126 -8.66 -5.67 -7.95
CA VAL A 126 -8.91 -6.65 -9.04
C VAL A 126 -9.09 -8.09 -8.52
N THR A 127 -8.52 -8.43 -7.36
CA THR A 127 -8.69 -9.76 -6.74
C THR A 127 -9.86 -9.84 -5.76
N GLY A 128 -10.64 -8.77 -5.63
CA GLY A 128 -11.87 -8.77 -4.82
C GLY A 128 -11.72 -8.18 -3.41
N VAL A 129 -10.52 -7.81 -2.97
CA VAL A 129 -10.35 -7.11 -1.70
C VAL A 129 -10.89 -5.68 -1.85
N PRO A 130 -11.83 -5.23 -1.01
CA PRO A 130 -12.42 -3.90 -1.17
C PRO A 130 -11.40 -2.79 -0.87
N LEU A 131 -11.47 -1.71 -1.63
CA LEU A 131 -10.68 -0.51 -1.36
C LEU A 131 -11.36 0.31 -0.27
N VAL A 132 -10.58 0.90 0.64
CA VAL A 132 -11.12 1.69 1.74
C VAL A 132 -11.92 2.90 1.25
N ILE A 133 -11.54 3.48 0.11
CA ILE A 133 -12.26 4.62 -0.48
C ILE A 133 -13.67 4.27 -0.95
N HIS A 134 -13.97 2.99 -1.18
CA HIS A 134 -15.27 2.51 -1.58
C HIS A 134 -16.07 1.94 -0.40
N ALA A 135 -15.44 1.75 0.75
CA ALA A 135 -16.06 1.15 1.92
C ALA A 135 -16.66 2.17 2.90
N LEU A 136 -16.52 3.45 2.59
CA LEU A 136 -16.97 4.55 3.46
C LEU A 136 -18.31 5.11 3.02
#